data_7ba240a1660b03d1b7bf59d5b632f872
#
_entry.id   7ba240a1660b03d1b7bf59d5b632f872
#
_cell.length_a   1.000
_cell.length_b   1.000
_cell.length_c   1.000
_cell.angle_alpha   90.00
_cell.angle_beta   90.00
_cell.angle_gamma   90.00
#
_symmetry.space_group_name_H-M   'P 1'
#
loop_
_entity.id
_entity.type
_entity.pdbx_description
1 polymer ?
#
loop_
_entity_poly.entity_id
_entity_poly.type
_entity_poly.pdbx_seq_one_letter_code
_entity_poly.pdbx_strand_id
1 'polypeptide(L)'
;MPTLQKKASLPDETIEQIRFLEVHSGRVHKLLSESYPVSNINEFMTIYAERLPEEERGADRDSTDRLISCFHYEKEPSKYHGVPFVFLLKEGEIFKETKERLSKRTGIKGKQLDKVKFAVIRGGQAYARPAYVDDEDILSEKMASDDQLALEHTNKTRSPWAIYERLNIR
;
A
#
# COMPACT_ATOMS: atom_id res chain seq x y z
N MET A 1 -1.94 12.93 -26.66
CA MET A 1 -0.84 12.39 -25.82
C MET A 1 -1.17 10.96 -25.42
N PRO A 2 -0.22 9.99 -25.48
CA PRO A 2 -0.49 8.65 -25.02
C PRO A 2 -0.62 8.65 -23.49
N THR A 3 -1.72 8.13 -22.98
CA THR A 3 -1.94 7.94 -21.55
C THR A 3 -1.14 6.74 -21.05
N LEU A 4 -0.74 6.73 -19.77
CA LEU A 4 -0.05 5.61 -19.11
C LEU A 4 -0.78 4.28 -19.33
N GLN A 5 -2.10 4.28 -19.39
CA GLN A 5 -2.95 3.12 -19.65
C GLN A 5 -2.64 2.43 -20.99
N LYS A 6 -2.45 3.20 -22.08
CA LYS A 6 -2.11 2.63 -23.40
C LYS A 6 -0.70 2.02 -23.43
N LYS A 7 0.23 2.55 -22.64
CA LYS A 7 1.60 2.02 -22.54
C LYS A 7 1.69 0.75 -21.69
N ALA A 8 0.80 0.58 -20.71
CA ALA A 8 0.81 -0.55 -19.79
C ALA A 8 0.01 -1.77 -20.31
N SER A 9 -0.61 -1.69 -21.50
CA SER A 9 -1.47 -2.75 -22.08
C SER A 9 -2.53 -3.25 -21.08
N LEU A 10 -3.09 -2.34 -20.27
CA LEU A 10 -4.13 -2.67 -19.32
C LEU A 10 -5.44 -2.90 -20.08
N PRO A 11 -6.25 -3.92 -19.71
CA PRO A 11 -7.57 -4.12 -20.30
C PRO A 11 -8.44 -2.87 -20.07
N ASP A 12 -9.54 -2.76 -20.84
CA ASP A 12 -10.46 -1.61 -20.93
C ASP A 12 -11.05 -1.12 -19.60
N GLU A 13 -10.20 -0.89 -18.61
CA GLU A 13 -10.58 -0.26 -17.35
C GLU A 13 -10.48 1.25 -17.48
N THR A 14 -11.47 1.94 -16.96
CA THR A 14 -11.45 3.39 -16.93
C THR A 14 -10.28 3.86 -16.04
N ILE A 15 -9.60 4.92 -16.42
CA ILE A 15 -8.48 5.54 -15.66
C ILE A 15 -8.91 5.80 -14.20
N GLU A 16 -10.18 6.10 -13.98
CA GLU A 16 -10.80 6.31 -12.68
C GLU A 16 -10.75 5.10 -11.73
N GLN A 17 -10.45 3.90 -12.28
CA GLN A 17 -10.34 2.67 -11.50
C GLN A 17 -8.91 2.28 -11.15
N ILE A 18 -7.93 3.07 -11.60
CA ILE A 18 -6.51 2.77 -11.41
C ILE A 18 -5.83 3.96 -10.78
N ARG A 19 -4.99 3.71 -9.79
CA ARG A 19 -4.06 4.71 -9.27
C ARG A 19 -2.62 4.27 -9.48
N PHE A 20 -1.74 5.24 -9.60
CA PHE A 20 -0.31 5.01 -9.78
C PHE A 20 0.44 5.41 -8.52
N LEU A 21 1.35 4.53 -8.10
CA LEU A 21 2.15 4.69 -6.91
C LEU A 21 3.62 4.79 -7.30
N GLU A 22 4.29 5.84 -6.87
CA GLU A 22 5.75 5.87 -6.89
C GLU A 22 6.26 5.12 -5.65
N VAL A 23 7.15 4.14 -5.86
CA VAL A 23 7.65 3.25 -4.81
C VAL A 23 9.16 3.37 -4.69
N HIS A 24 9.63 3.61 -3.47
CA HIS A 24 11.04 3.61 -3.11
C HIS A 24 11.30 2.65 -1.95
N SER A 25 12.32 1.82 -2.09
CA SER A 25 12.74 0.90 -1.01
C SER A 25 11.57 0.10 -0.43
N GLY A 26 10.70 -0.43 -1.31
CA GLY A 26 9.55 -1.25 -0.94
C GLY A 26 8.44 -0.51 -0.20
N ARG A 27 8.42 0.82 -0.24
CA ARG A 27 7.40 1.68 0.38
C ARG A 27 6.79 2.63 -0.63
N VAL A 28 5.51 2.93 -0.45
CA VAL A 28 4.86 3.98 -1.24
C VAL A 28 5.45 5.32 -0.83
N HIS A 29 6.07 5.99 -1.78
CA HIS A 29 6.63 7.33 -1.60
C HIS A 29 5.59 8.40 -1.93
N LYS A 30 4.86 8.21 -3.02
CA LYS A 30 3.91 9.19 -3.51
C LYS A 30 2.79 8.55 -4.31
N LEU A 31 1.58 9.10 -4.17
CA LEU A 31 0.48 8.89 -5.10
C LEU A 31 0.66 9.84 -6.28
N LEU A 32 0.69 9.32 -7.50
CA LEU A 32 0.72 10.14 -8.70
C LEU A 32 -0.70 10.53 -9.09
N SER A 33 -0.96 11.82 -9.18
CA SER A 33 -2.26 12.33 -9.64
C SER A 33 -2.47 12.06 -11.12
N GLU A 34 -3.72 12.07 -11.58
CA GLU A 34 -4.07 11.94 -13.00
C GLU A 34 -3.42 13.05 -13.84
N SER A 35 -3.23 14.23 -13.26
CA SER A 35 -2.58 15.38 -13.87
C SER A 35 -1.04 15.34 -13.80
N TYR A 36 -0.45 14.27 -13.23
CA TYR A 36 1.00 14.18 -13.14
C TYR A 36 1.65 14.13 -14.51
N PRO A 37 2.55 15.07 -14.86
CA PRO A 37 3.15 15.13 -16.19
C PRO A 37 3.98 13.88 -16.48
N VAL A 38 3.69 13.20 -17.59
CA VAL A 38 4.45 12.00 -18.01
C VAL A 38 5.93 12.37 -18.29
N SER A 39 6.21 13.62 -18.65
CA SER A 39 7.58 14.13 -18.83
C SER A 39 8.43 14.10 -17.54
N ASN A 40 7.80 14.06 -16.38
CA ASN A 40 8.49 13.98 -15.09
C ASN A 40 8.80 12.55 -14.69
N ILE A 41 8.31 11.54 -15.44
CA ILE A 41 8.61 10.13 -15.22
C ILE A 41 9.95 9.83 -15.90
N ASN A 42 10.91 9.34 -15.13
CA ASN A 42 12.23 8.97 -15.61
C ASN A 42 12.53 7.48 -15.35
N GLU A 43 13.64 7.00 -15.89
CA GLU A 43 14.05 5.59 -15.81
C GLU A 43 14.40 5.09 -14.40
N PHE A 44 14.62 6.01 -13.45
CA PHE A 44 14.96 5.67 -12.07
C PHE A 44 13.73 5.51 -11.18
N MET A 45 12.56 5.92 -11.65
CA MET A 45 11.31 5.80 -10.91
C MET A 45 10.74 4.39 -11.01
N THR A 46 10.37 3.82 -9.87
CA THR A 46 9.58 2.58 -9.82
C THR A 46 8.12 2.96 -9.61
N ILE A 47 7.28 2.64 -10.60
CA ILE A 47 5.86 2.97 -10.57
C ILE A 47 5.05 1.67 -10.58
N TYR A 48 4.14 1.55 -9.64
CA TYR A 48 3.12 0.49 -9.60
C TYR A 48 1.76 1.05 -10.01
N ALA A 49 1.03 0.27 -10.79
CA ALA A 49 -0.39 0.48 -11.06
C ALA A 49 -1.20 -0.37 -10.09
N GLU A 50 -2.12 0.24 -9.38
CA GLU A 50 -2.98 -0.40 -8.40
C GLU A 50 -4.44 -0.18 -8.81
N ARG A 51 -5.24 -1.26 -8.83
CA ARG A 51 -6.67 -1.17 -9.05
C ARG A 51 -7.34 -0.63 -7.79
N LEU A 52 -8.19 0.40 -7.91
CA LEU A 52 -8.95 0.94 -6.80
C LEU A 52 -9.90 -0.12 -6.22
N PRO A 53 -9.82 -0.42 -4.92
CA PRO A 53 -10.80 -1.26 -4.26
C PRO A 53 -12.21 -0.68 -4.37
N GLU A 54 -13.23 -1.54 -4.39
CA GLU A 54 -14.64 -1.10 -4.51
C GLU A 54 -15.04 -0.14 -3.38
N GLU A 55 -14.57 -0.37 -2.17
CA GLU A 55 -14.83 0.48 -1.01
C GLU A 55 -14.23 1.89 -1.10
N GLU A 56 -13.25 2.08 -1.98
CA GLU A 56 -12.63 3.37 -2.25
C GLU A 56 -13.24 4.09 -3.46
N ARG A 57 -14.06 3.37 -4.26
CA ARG A 57 -14.78 3.92 -5.41
C ARG A 57 -15.98 4.71 -4.93
N GLY A 58 -15.98 6.01 -5.17
CA GLY A 58 -17.08 6.89 -4.75
C GLY A 58 -17.01 7.33 -3.27
N ALA A 59 -15.88 7.11 -2.59
CA ALA A 59 -15.66 7.71 -1.29
C ALA A 59 -15.77 9.24 -1.41
N ASP A 60 -16.70 9.82 -0.64
CA ASP A 60 -16.97 11.25 -0.65
C ASP A 60 -15.69 11.98 -0.19
N ARG A 61 -15.26 12.99 -0.95
CA ARG A 61 -14.02 13.74 -0.65
C ARG A 61 -14.09 14.51 0.67
N ASP A 62 -15.28 14.65 1.22
CA ASP A 62 -15.55 15.29 2.50
C ASP A 62 -15.51 14.33 3.70
N SER A 63 -15.20 13.05 3.46
CA SER A 63 -15.00 12.07 4.52
C SER A 63 -13.74 12.40 5.34
N THR A 64 -13.81 12.19 6.64
CA THR A 64 -12.64 12.24 7.54
C THR A 64 -11.69 11.07 7.33
N ASP A 65 -12.11 10.11 6.52
CA ASP A 65 -11.30 8.95 6.12
C ASP A 65 -10.09 9.39 5.29
N ARG A 66 -8.97 8.74 5.47
CA ARG A 66 -7.73 9.09 4.78
C ARG A 66 -7.01 7.88 4.20
N LEU A 67 -6.25 8.10 3.13
CA LEU A 67 -5.40 7.08 2.56
C LEU A 67 -4.07 7.01 3.33
N ILE A 68 -3.68 5.78 3.70
CA ILE A 68 -2.41 5.49 4.36
C ILE A 68 -1.58 4.55 3.51
N SER A 69 -0.26 4.67 3.62
CA SER A 69 0.67 3.76 2.97
C SER A 69 0.89 2.52 3.82
N CYS A 70 0.85 1.35 3.18
CA CYS A 70 1.06 0.06 3.83
C CYS A 70 2.21 -0.71 3.15
N PHE A 71 2.96 -1.48 3.92
CA PHE A 71 4.01 -2.35 3.39
C PHE A 71 4.18 -3.61 4.24
N HIS A 72 4.83 -4.62 3.67
CA HIS A 72 5.13 -5.88 4.33
C HIS A 72 6.61 -5.95 4.71
N TYR A 73 6.92 -6.55 5.86
CA TYR A 73 8.29 -6.78 6.29
C TYR A 73 8.45 -8.05 7.11
N GLU A 74 9.68 -8.51 7.28
CA GLU A 74 10.01 -9.66 8.12
C GLU A 74 11.06 -9.27 9.17
N LYS A 75 10.69 -9.38 10.47
CA LYS A 75 11.51 -9.08 11.65
C LYS A 75 11.90 -7.62 11.84
N GLU A 76 12.37 -6.96 10.78
CA GLU A 76 12.83 -5.56 10.81
C GLU A 76 12.21 -4.79 9.65
N PRO A 77 11.74 -3.55 9.84
CA PRO A 77 11.13 -2.74 8.79
C PRO A 77 12.02 -2.49 7.56
N SER A 78 13.34 -2.64 7.72
CA SER A 78 14.31 -2.59 6.62
C SER A 78 14.28 -3.83 5.71
N LYS A 79 13.76 -4.95 6.23
CA LYS A 79 13.60 -6.21 5.49
C LYS A 79 12.20 -6.30 4.90
N TYR A 80 11.86 -5.32 4.08
CA TYR A 80 10.57 -5.27 3.38
C TYR A 80 10.49 -6.34 2.29
N HIS A 81 9.27 -6.77 1.99
CA HIS A 81 8.99 -7.73 0.93
C HIS A 81 7.59 -7.51 0.35
N GLY A 82 7.26 -8.23 -0.73
CA GLY A 82 5.97 -8.10 -1.38
C GLY A 82 5.76 -6.74 -2.03
N VAL A 83 4.51 -6.42 -2.32
CA VAL A 83 4.11 -5.17 -2.98
C VAL A 83 3.52 -4.22 -1.94
N PRO A 84 4.06 -3.00 -1.80
CA PRO A 84 3.43 -1.98 -0.96
C PRO A 84 2.14 -1.51 -1.61
N PHE A 85 1.20 -1.06 -0.80
CA PHE A 85 -0.12 -0.65 -1.26
C PHE A 85 -0.65 0.53 -0.46
N VAL A 86 -1.73 1.12 -0.95
CA VAL A 86 -2.47 2.17 -0.24
C VAL A 86 -3.78 1.60 0.27
N PHE A 87 -4.18 2.05 1.45
CA PHE A 87 -5.35 1.55 2.15
C PHE A 87 -6.17 2.71 2.74
N LEU A 88 -7.50 2.61 2.66
CA LEU A 88 -8.40 3.59 3.23
C LEU A 88 -8.55 3.37 4.74
N LEU A 89 -8.03 4.29 5.53
CA LEU A 89 -8.20 4.33 6.98
C LEU A 89 -9.49 5.09 7.31
N LYS A 90 -10.40 4.41 7.99
CA LYS A 90 -11.67 5.00 8.44
C LYS A 90 -11.50 5.62 9.82
N GLU A 91 -12.07 6.81 9.98
CA GLU A 91 -12.06 7.52 11.25
C GLU A 91 -12.85 6.76 12.31
N GLY A 92 -12.26 6.60 13.50
CA GLY A 92 -12.92 5.95 14.64
C GLY A 92 -13.15 4.45 14.54
N GLU A 93 -12.69 3.79 13.44
CA GLU A 93 -12.80 2.34 13.26
C GLU A 93 -11.84 1.61 14.21
N ILE A 94 -12.35 0.61 14.98
CA ILE A 94 -11.48 -0.24 15.80
C ILE A 94 -10.63 -1.15 14.91
N PHE A 95 -9.40 -1.44 15.35
CA PHE A 95 -8.44 -2.16 14.51
C PHE A 95 -8.89 -3.55 14.11
N LYS A 96 -9.69 -4.21 14.93
CA LYS A 96 -10.29 -5.51 14.59
C LYS A 96 -11.07 -5.46 13.26
N GLU A 97 -11.88 -4.42 13.04
CA GLU A 97 -12.63 -4.22 11.79
C GLU A 97 -11.69 -3.83 10.63
N THR A 98 -10.74 -2.93 10.90
CA THR A 98 -9.68 -2.57 9.95
C THR A 98 -8.90 -3.81 9.48
N LYS A 99 -8.57 -4.73 10.38
CA LYS A 99 -7.86 -5.99 10.12
C LYS A 99 -8.66 -6.92 9.18
N GLU A 100 -9.98 -6.97 9.32
CA GLU A 100 -10.84 -7.72 8.39
C GLU A 100 -10.79 -7.14 6.97
N ARG A 101 -10.81 -5.81 6.82
CA ARG A 101 -10.66 -5.13 5.54
C ARG A 101 -9.26 -5.34 4.95
N LEU A 102 -8.21 -5.27 5.77
CA LEU A 102 -6.83 -5.58 5.37
C LEU A 102 -6.69 -7.04 4.90
N SER A 103 -7.36 -7.98 5.56
CA SER A 103 -7.42 -9.38 5.13
C SER A 103 -8.00 -9.52 3.73
N LYS A 104 -9.10 -8.85 3.44
CA LYS A 104 -9.71 -8.82 2.09
C LYS A 104 -8.77 -8.19 1.07
N ARG A 105 -8.12 -7.09 1.44
CA ARG A 105 -7.21 -6.34 0.57
C ARG A 105 -5.95 -7.12 0.19
N THR A 106 -5.35 -7.81 1.16
CA THR A 106 -4.07 -8.54 0.99
C THR A 106 -4.25 -10.01 0.61
N GLY A 107 -5.45 -10.56 0.79
CA GLY A 107 -5.70 -11.98 0.62
C GLY A 107 -5.16 -12.86 1.76
N ILE A 108 -4.56 -12.29 2.79
CA ILE A 108 -4.04 -13.02 3.96
C ILE A 108 -5.21 -13.36 4.88
N LYS A 109 -5.50 -14.67 5.09
CA LYS A 109 -6.69 -15.14 5.81
C LYS A 109 -6.36 -16.22 6.84
N GLY A 110 -7.30 -16.40 7.80
CA GLY A 110 -7.27 -17.49 8.76
C GLY A 110 -5.97 -17.55 9.55
N LYS A 111 -5.42 -18.74 9.74
CA LYS A 111 -4.19 -18.98 10.52
C LYS A 111 -2.96 -18.18 10.03
N GLN A 112 -2.98 -17.66 8.80
CA GLN A 112 -1.91 -16.79 8.33
C GLN A 112 -2.09 -15.38 8.86
N LEU A 113 -3.33 -14.88 8.88
CA LEU A 113 -3.65 -13.58 9.45
C LEU A 113 -3.34 -13.52 10.95
N ASP A 114 -3.61 -14.61 11.67
CA ASP A 114 -3.33 -14.71 13.12
C ASP A 114 -1.84 -14.59 13.45
N LYS A 115 -0.96 -14.84 12.47
CA LYS A 115 0.49 -14.72 12.59
C LYS A 115 1.05 -13.38 12.16
N VAL A 116 0.23 -12.55 11.52
CA VAL A 116 0.64 -11.20 11.11
C VAL A 116 0.58 -10.28 12.33
N LYS A 117 1.68 -9.59 12.58
CA LYS A 117 1.70 -8.48 13.52
C LYS A 117 1.59 -7.18 12.74
N PHE A 118 0.77 -6.28 13.24
CA PHE A 118 0.57 -4.97 12.63
C PHE A 118 1.25 -3.92 13.49
N ALA A 119 1.93 -2.99 12.85
CA ALA A 119 2.65 -1.94 13.55
C ALA A 119 2.57 -0.61 12.80
N VAL A 120 2.52 0.47 13.55
CA VAL A 120 2.70 1.82 13.02
C VAL A 120 4.20 2.13 12.98
N ILE A 121 4.67 2.53 11.81
CA ILE A 121 6.04 3.01 11.60
C ILE A 121 6.00 4.52 11.40
N ARG A 122 6.70 5.24 12.29
CA ARG A 122 6.75 6.71 12.25
C ARG A 122 7.41 7.21 10.98
N GLY A 123 6.76 8.16 10.31
CA GLY A 123 7.30 8.83 9.15
C GLY A 123 8.58 9.62 9.47
N GLY A 124 9.44 9.80 8.45
CA GLY A 124 10.65 10.61 8.56
C GLY A 124 11.79 10.06 9.45
N GLN A 125 11.62 8.89 10.07
CA GLN A 125 12.64 8.26 10.90
C GLN A 125 13.24 7.04 10.21
N ALA A 126 14.53 7.09 9.87
CA ALA A 126 15.24 6.02 9.17
C ALA A 126 15.24 4.68 9.93
N TYR A 127 15.20 4.73 11.27
CA TYR A 127 15.24 3.58 12.17
C TYR A 127 14.07 3.57 13.16
N ALA A 128 12.87 3.95 12.68
CA ALA A 128 11.68 3.94 13.51
C ALA A 128 11.39 2.54 14.06
N ARG A 129 11.21 2.44 15.38
CA ARG A 129 10.79 1.20 16.02
C ARG A 129 9.31 0.96 15.70
N PRO A 130 8.92 -0.30 15.38
CA PRO A 130 7.52 -0.65 15.22
C PRO A 130 6.72 -0.41 16.50
N ALA A 131 5.64 0.36 16.41
CA ALA A 131 4.65 0.47 17.47
C ALA A 131 3.50 -0.48 17.13
N TYR A 132 3.45 -1.63 17.80
CA TYR A 132 2.45 -2.65 17.52
C TYR A 132 1.03 -2.20 17.91
N VAL A 133 0.06 -2.71 17.17
CA VAL A 133 -1.35 -2.35 17.25
C VAL A 133 -2.15 -3.53 17.76
N ASP A 134 -3.00 -3.29 18.75
CA ASP A 134 -3.92 -4.28 19.31
C ASP A 134 -5.32 -4.16 18.67
N ASP A 135 -6.14 -5.21 18.78
CA ASP A 135 -7.44 -5.28 18.11
C ASP A 135 -8.45 -4.21 18.58
N GLU A 136 -8.29 -3.70 19.80
CA GLU A 136 -9.11 -2.65 20.40
C GLU A 136 -8.66 -1.23 20.08
N ASP A 137 -7.50 -1.09 19.44
CA ASP A 137 -6.93 0.21 19.10
C ASP A 137 -7.72 0.90 17.98
N ILE A 138 -7.68 2.23 17.96
CA ILE A 138 -8.21 3.05 16.86
C ILE A 138 -7.01 3.63 16.10
N LEU A 139 -6.79 3.14 14.87
CA LEU A 139 -5.62 3.56 14.07
C LEU A 139 -5.63 5.04 13.72
N SER A 140 -6.81 5.62 13.47
CA SER A 140 -6.92 7.05 13.13
C SER A 140 -6.40 7.97 14.24
N GLU A 141 -6.47 7.52 15.50
CA GLU A 141 -5.93 8.23 16.65
C GLU A 141 -4.42 7.98 16.86
N LYS A 142 -3.94 6.82 16.43
CA LYS A 142 -2.53 6.40 16.65
C LYS A 142 -1.58 6.81 15.55
N MET A 143 -2.08 7.11 14.35
CA MET A 143 -1.27 7.40 13.18
C MET A 143 -1.29 8.88 12.81
N ALA A 144 -0.12 9.48 12.68
CA ALA A 144 0.04 10.79 12.03
C ALA A 144 -0.06 10.67 10.49
N SER A 145 -0.10 11.80 9.80
CA SER A 145 -0.31 11.87 8.35
C SER A 145 0.77 11.20 7.51
N ASP A 146 2.00 11.17 8.02
CA ASP A 146 3.19 10.63 7.37
C ASP A 146 3.60 9.25 7.89
N ASP A 147 2.85 8.71 8.87
CA ASP A 147 3.07 7.36 9.39
C ASP A 147 2.61 6.31 8.38
N GLN A 148 3.20 5.11 8.48
CA GLN A 148 2.89 3.97 7.64
C GLN A 148 2.41 2.79 8.48
N LEU A 149 1.46 2.03 7.95
CA LEU A 149 1.05 0.76 8.55
C LEU A 149 1.90 -0.36 7.98
N ALA A 150 2.56 -1.09 8.85
CA ALA A 150 3.43 -2.19 8.48
C ALA A 150 2.87 -3.54 8.93
N LEU A 151 2.96 -4.53 8.04
CA LEU A 151 2.51 -5.90 8.24
C LEU A 151 3.73 -6.80 8.41
N GLU A 152 4.01 -7.23 9.64
CA GLU A 152 5.12 -8.13 9.95
C GLU A 152 4.67 -9.59 9.78
N HIS A 153 5.25 -10.26 8.81
CA HIS A 153 5.07 -11.70 8.59
C HIS A 153 6.20 -12.29 7.74
N THR A 154 6.32 -13.62 7.78
CA THR A 154 7.33 -14.33 6.98
C THR A 154 7.10 -14.13 5.49
N ASN A 155 8.18 -13.82 4.79
CA ASN A 155 8.19 -13.75 3.33
C ASN A 155 8.05 -15.14 2.72
N LYS A 156 6.86 -15.50 2.24
CA LYS A 156 6.61 -16.78 1.56
C LYS A 156 7.03 -16.78 0.07
N THR A 157 7.33 -15.61 -0.49
CA THR A 157 7.76 -15.48 -1.89
C THR A 157 9.26 -15.73 -2.10
N ARG A 158 9.97 -16.21 -1.11
CA ARG A 158 11.35 -16.71 -1.22
C ARG A 158 11.45 -18.06 -1.98
N SER A 159 10.68 -18.21 -3.05
CA SER A 159 11.02 -19.18 -4.07
C SER A 159 12.13 -18.56 -4.92
N PRO A 160 13.26 -19.26 -5.16
CA PRO A 160 14.33 -18.78 -6.07
C PRO A 160 13.84 -18.51 -7.49
N TRP A 161 12.61 -18.90 -7.80
CA TRP A 161 11.97 -18.87 -9.11
C TRP A 161 10.76 -17.90 -9.19
N ALA A 162 10.49 -17.09 -8.17
CA ALA A 162 9.51 -16.04 -8.29
C ALA A 162 10.05 -14.97 -9.25
N ILE A 163 9.73 -15.15 -10.51
CA ILE A 163 9.98 -14.17 -11.58
C ILE A 163 9.12 -12.96 -11.20
N TYR A 164 9.78 -11.89 -10.77
CA TYR A 164 9.16 -10.57 -10.72
C TYR A 164 8.86 -10.19 -12.17
N GLU A 165 7.59 -10.16 -12.55
CA GLU A 165 7.19 -9.41 -13.73
C GLU A 165 7.44 -7.93 -13.44
N ARG A 166 8.66 -7.50 -13.66
CA ARG A 166 8.95 -6.08 -13.82
C ARG A 166 8.29 -5.66 -15.13
N LEU A 167 7.32 -4.78 -15.05
CA LEU A 167 6.89 -3.99 -16.20
C LEU A 167 8.12 -3.19 -16.65
N ASN A 168 8.92 -3.76 -17.55
CA ASN A 168 9.96 -3.05 -18.24
C ASN A 168 9.27 -2.16 -19.28
N ILE A 169 9.02 -0.92 -18.93
CA ILE A 169 8.65 0.12 -19.89
C ILE A 169 9.94 0.48 -20.64
N ARG A 170 10.11 -0.10 -21.82
CA ARG A 170 11.10 0.35 -22.81
C ARG A 170 10.50 1.39 -23.73
#